data_2726b5abd4c43eb6c27d2a8179bec016
#
_entry.id   2726b5abd4c43eb6c27d2a8179bec016
#
_cell.length_a   1.000
_cell.length_b   1.000
_cell.length_c   1.000
_cell.angle_alpha   90.00
_cell.angle_beta   90.00
_cell.angle_gamma   90.00
#
_symmetry.space_group_name_H-M   'P 1'
#
loop_
_entity.id
_entity.type
_entity.pdbx_description
1 polymer ?
#
loop_
_entity_poly.entity_id
_entity_poly.type
_entity_poly.pdbx_seq_one_letter_code
_entity_poly.pdbx_strand_id
1 'polypeptide(L)'
;MNTKTAKAYGTDAAGRPLHLIDISRRALTPHDVQIDIAYCGICHSDLHSVRNEWGHTSYPIVPGHEIIGKVVQVGSQVTRLKVGQLAAVGCIVDSCGECEYCKAGLEQFCEKGMTVVFGSPDKYLGGHTYGGFSESIVVDEHYVLRLPENLDPATAAPLLCAGITVYSPLRHWHAGPGMTVGIIGMGGLGHVAIKIAKAMGASVVVFTTSLSKAKDAKRLGADDVVLSTDPEQMHRHARLDMILDTVSARHDVNAYLSLLKVDGALVLVGLPADQIPVGAFNLVGGRKSFSGSNIGGIAETQEMLDFCARHSITAEIELITMDEVNEAFDRLQKGDVHYRFVIDMASLQN
;
A
#
# COMPACT_ATOMS: atom_id res chain seq x y z
N MET A 1 23.07 -13.33 19.05
CA MET A 1 23.38 -12.15 18.20
C MET A 1 23.29 -10.92 19.09
N ASN A 2 24.13 -9.90 18.87
CA ASN A 2 23.94 -8.63 19.57
C ASN A 2 22.65 -7.98 19.07
N THR A 3 21.80 -7.53 20.00
CA THR A 3 20.56 -6.80 19.69
C THR A 3 20.65 -5.38 20.22
N LYS A 4 19.92 -4.47 19.62
CA LYS A 4 19.74 -3.10 20.09
C LYS A 4 18.26 -2.92 20.45
N THR A 5 17.99 -2.34 21.60
CA THR A 5 16.62 -1.95 21.99
C THR A 5 16.21 -0.73 21.17
N ALA A 6 14.96 -0.71 20.72
CA ALA A 6 14.30 0.42 20.06
C ALA A 6 12.92 0.63 20.66
N LYS A 7 12.50 1.88 20.79
CA LYS A 7 11.15 2.26 21.17
C LYS A 7 10.18 2.01 20.02
N ALA A 8 8.98 1.58 20.35
CA ALA A 8 7.92 1.30 19.36
C ALA A 8 6.53 1.52 19.96
N TYR A 9 5.55 1.71 19.11
CA TYR A 9 4.13 1.67 19.47
C TYR A 9 3.52 0.36 18.99
N GLY A 10 3.03 -0.42 19.93
CA GLY A 10 2.48 -1.75 19.67
C GLY A 10 1.38 -2.12 20.65
N THR A 11 0.81 -3.30 20.48
CA THR A 11 -0.20 -3.84 21.41
C THR A 11 0.03 -5.32 21.66
N ASP A 12 -0.35 -5.77 22.87
CA ASP A 12 -0.20 -7.16 23.31
C ASP A 12 -1.40 -8.05 23.00
N ALA A 13 -2.52 -7.47 22.54
CA ALA A 13 -3.73 -8.22 22.26
C ALA A 13 -4.69 -7.45 21.35
N ALA A 14 -5.56 -8.19 20.64
CA ALA A 14 -6.63 -7.62 19.82
C ALA A 14 -7.55 -6.71 20.67
N GLY A 15 -7.96 -5.58 20.06
CA GLY A 15 -8.89 -4.65 20.70
C GLY A 15 -8.29 -3.76 21.79
N ARG A 16 -6.99 -3.89 22.08
CA ARG A 16 -6.29 -2.97 22.97
C ARG A 16 -5.65 -1.82 22.17
N PRO A 17 -5.60 -0.61 22.73
CA PRO A 17 -4.91 0.51 22.09
C PRO A 17 -3.41 0.23 21.94
N LEU A 18 -2.81 0.83 20.94
CA LEU A 18 -1.35 0.89 20.82
C LEU A 18 -0.77 1.73 21.95
N HIS A 19 0.37 1.31 22.47
CA HIS A 19 1.10 1.98 23.53
C HIS A 19 2.60 1.82 23.35
N LEU A 20 3.39 2.60 24.06
CA LEU A 20 4.85 2.55 24.00
C LEU A 20 5.37 1.22 24.57
N ILE A 21 6.20 0.53 23.79
CA ILE A 21 6.88 -0.71 24.17
C ILE A 21 8.33 -0.68 23.71
N ASP A 22 9.15 -1.55 24.28
CA ASP A 22 10.51 -1.80 23.83
C ASP A 22 10.54 -3.04 22.96
N ILE A 23 11.21 -2.94 21.80
CA ILE A 23 11.46 -4.07 20.90
C ILE A 23 12.96 -4.29 20.69
N SER A 24 13.32 -5.48 20.24
CA SER A 24 14.69 -5.77 19.83
C SER A 24 14.86 -5.65 18.32
N ARG A 25 15.89 -4.92 17.88
CA ARG A 25 16.38 -4.94 16.50
C ARG A 25 17.69 -5.72 16.43
N ARG A 26 17.89 -6.50 15.38
CA ARG A 26 19.11 -7.28 15.18
C ARG A 26 20.32 -6.39 14.87
N ALA A 27 21.52 -6.88 15.16
CA ALA A 27 22.73 -6.27 14.62
C ALA A 27 22.77 -6.43 13.08
N LEU A 28 23.48 -5.54 12.42
CA LEU A 28 23.63 -5.56 10.97
C LEU A 28 24.42 -6.80 10.53
N THR A 29 23.92 -7.47 9.49
CA THR A 29 24.72 -8.36 8.66
C THR A 29 25.53 -7.55 7.62
N PRO A 30 26.44 -8.16 6.86
CA PRO A 30 27.19 -7.44 5.82
C PRO A 30 26.32 -6.73 4.77
N HIS A 31 25.10 -7.21 4.51
CA HIS A 31 24.18 -6.66 3.51
C HIS A 31 23.09 -5.77 4.07
N ASP A 32 23.07 -5.53 5.38
CA ASP A 32 21.99 -4.79 6.02
C ASP A 32 22.20 -3.29 6.02
N VAL A 33 21.06 -2.60 6.03
CA VAL A 33 20.95 -1.15 6.20
C VAL A 33 20.12 -0.90 7.46
N GLN A 34 20.64 -0.06 8.36
CA GLN A 34 19.86 0.48 9.48
C GLN A 34 19.31 1.85 9.08
N ILE A 35 18.01 2.03 9.29
CA ILE A 35 17.27 3.25 8.97
C ILE A 35 16.63 3.76 10.23
N ASP A 36 16.92 5.00 10.62
CA ASP A 36 16.13 5.74 11.61
C ASP A 36 14.89 6.28 10.90
N ILE A 37 13.72 5.94 11.42
CA ILE A 37 12.44 6.20 10.76
C ILE A 37 12.02 7.64 11.02
N ALA A 38 11.77 8.38 9.94
CA ALA A 38 11.31 9.76 10.01
C ALA A 38 9.78 9.85 9.86
N TYR A 39 9.20 9.05 8.95
CA TYR A 39 7.77 9.03 8.67
C TYR A 39 7.29 7.59 8.48
N CYS A 40 6.09 7.31 8.97
CA CYS A 40 5.41 6.05 8.68
C CYS A 40 3.93 6.29 8.37
N GLY A 41 3.48 5.85 7.19
CA GLY A 41 2.07 5.94 6.81
C GLY A 41 1.21 4.93 7.58
N ILE A 42 -0.08 5.24 7.70
CA ILE A 42 -1.10 4.37 8.29
C ILE A 42 -1.99 3.80 7.19
N CYS A 43 -2.17 2.49 7.17
CA CYS A 43 -3.02 1.76 6.25
C CYS A 43 -4.14 1.01 7.00
N HIS A 44 -5.22 0.68 6.29
CA HIS A 44 -6.25 -0.23 6.82
C HIS A 44 -5.67 -1.60 7.20
N SER A 45 -4.62 -2.05 6.51
CA SER A 45 -3.94 -3.32 6.84
C SER A 45 -3.30 -3.29 8.23
N ASP A 46 -2.79 -2.15 8.69
CA ASP A 46 -2.29 -1.99 10.05
C ASP A 46 -3.43 -2.18 11.07
N LEU A 47 -4.57 -1.52 10.82
CA LEU A 47 -5.76 -1.61 11.67
C LEU A 47 -6.31 -3.04 11.72
N HIS A 48 -6.48 -3.69 10.55
CA HIS A 48 -6.96 -5.08 10.45
C HIS A 48 -6.05 -6.04 11.22
N SER A 49 -4.73 -5.86 11.10
CA SER A 49 -3.74 -6.69 11.81
C SER A 49 -3.77 -6.45 13.31
N VAL A 50 -3.77 -5.19 13.76
CA VAL A 50 -3.84 -4.83 15.20
C VAL A 50 -5.10 -5.41 15.84
N ARG A 51 -6.22 -5.45 15.13
CA ARG A 51 -7.49 -5.99 15.61
C ARG A 51 -7.67 -7.49 15.39
N ASN A 52 -6.69 -8.14 14.72
CA ASN A 52 -6.77 -9.55 14.34
C ASN A 52 -8.03 -9.90 13.51
N GLU A 53 -8.46 -9.00 12.66
CA GLU A 53 -9.66 -9.20 11.84
C GLU A 53 -9.46 -10.29 10.77
N TRP A 54 -8.21 -10.58 10.39
CA TRP A 54 -7.85 -11.69 9.50
C TRP A 54 -7.56 -13.01 10.22
N GLY A 55 -7.57 -13.03 11.58
CA GLY A 55 -7.50 -14.26 12.38
C GLY A 55 -6.12 -14.90 12.53
N HIS A 56 -5.04 -14.23 12.12
CA HIS A 56 -3.68 -14.79 12.15
C HIS A 56 -2.61 -13.86 12.75
N THR A 57 -3.02 -12.83 13.51
CA THR A 57 -2.06 -11.89 14.12
C THR A 57 -1.33 -12.52 15.30
N SER A 58 0.00 -12.40 15.30
CA SER A 58 0.85 -12.73 16.45
C SER A 58 1.10 -11.49 17.29
N TYR A 59 0.97 -11.61 18.61
CA TYR A 59 1.20 -10.52 19.57
C TYR A 59 2.47 -10.75 20.39
N PRO A 60 3.13 -9.67 20.91
CA PRO A 60 2.83 -8.26 20.68
C PRO A 60 3.06 -7.86 19.23
N ILE A 61 2.22 -6.99 18.65
CA ILE A 61 2.38 -6.50 17.29
C ILE A 61 2.81 -5.03 17.30
N VAL A 62 3.76 -4.68 16.42
CA VAL A 62 4.12 -3.32 16.05
C VAL A 62 3.83 -3.17 14.56
N PRO A 63 2.80 -2.41 14.16
CA PRO A 63 2.44 -2.24 12.76
C PRO A 63 3.33 -1.21 12.04
N GLY A 64 2.95 -0.83 10.83
CA GLY A 64 3.64 0.16 9.99
C GLY A 64 4.46 -0.48 8.88
N HIS A 65 4.05 -0.24 7.63
CA HIS A 65 4.66 -0.82 6.43
C HIS A 65 4.85 0.20 5.30
N GLU A 66 4.81 1.49 5.63
CA GLU A 66 4.98 2.62 4.73
C GLU A 66 6.08 3.53 5.30
N ILE A 67 7.31 3.02 5.32
CA ILE A 67 8.42 3.58 6.09
C ILE A 67 9.31 4.46 5.22
N ILE A 68 9.56 5.69 5.66
CA ILE A 68 10.63 6.54 5.12
C ILE A 68 11.50 7.02 6.26
N GLY A 69 12.81 6.94 6.07
CA GLY A 69 13.76 7.34 7.07
C GLY A 69 15.14 7.61 6.52
N LYS A 70 16.07 7.87 7.43
CA LYS A 70 17.46 8.18 7.12
C LYS A 70 18.34 6.98 7.39
N VAL A 71 19.17 6.61 6.43
CA VAL A 71 20.21 5.59 6.62
C VAL A 71 21.23 6.09 7.62
N VAL A 72 21.40 5.36 8.72
CA VAL A 72 22.33 5.70 9.80
C VAL A 72 23.51 4.75 9.90
N GLN A 73 23.38 3.52 9.40
CA GLN A 73 24.44 2.53 9.36
C GLN A 73 24.23 1.58 8.18
N VAL A 74 25.33 1.13 7.59
CA VAL A 74 25.33 0.15 6.50
C VAL A 74 26.31 -0.97 6.79
N GLY A 75 25.98 -2.19 6.37
CA GLY A 75 26.86 -3.35 6.42
C GLY A 75 28.03 -3.24 5.43
N SER A 76 29.06 -4.03 5.63
CA SER A 76 30.31 -3.94 4.88
C SER A 76 30.21 -4.29 3.38
N GLN A 77 29.13 -4.92 2.95
CA GLN A 77 28.88 -5.30 1.54
C GLN A 77 27.73 -4.50 0.92
N VAL A 78 27.16 -3.54 1.62
CA VAL A 78 26.16 -2.61 1.06
C VAL A 78 26.81 -1.71 0.04
N THR A 79 26.22 -1.62 -1.14
CA THR A 79 26.78 -0.88 -2.30
C THR A 79 25.87 0.21 -2.83
N ARG A 80 24.54 0.07 -2.68
CA ARG A 80 23.56 0.96 -3.31
C ARG A 80 23.14 2.14 -2.45
N LEU A 81 23.39 2.07 -1.14
CA LEU A 81 22.96 3.04 -0.16
C LEU A 81 24.13 3.56 0.68
N LYS A 82 24.03 4.80 1.13
CA LYS A 82 25.06 5.46 1.96
C LYS A 82 24.41 6.09 3.19
N VAL A 83 25.19 6.13 4.28
CA VAL A 83 24.80 6.86 5.50
C VAL A 83 24.44 8.31 5.17
N GLY A 84 23.34 8.77 5.72
CA GLY A 84 22.80 10.12 5.50
C GLY A 84 21.76 10.22 4.40
N GLN A 85 21.63 9.24 3.49
CA GLN A 85 20.60 9.23 2.45
C GLN A 85 19.22 8.93 3.03
N LEU A 86 18.18 9.47 2.39
CA LEU A 86 16.79 9.03 2.62
C LEU A 86 16.56 7.72 1.89
N ALA A 87 15.88 6.81 2.57
CA ALA A 87 15.53 5.51 2.08
C ALA A 87 14.10 5.15 2.48
N ALA A 88 13.52 4.21 1.76
CA ALA A 88 12.16 3.76 1.99
C ALA A 88 12.09 2.24 2.13
N VAL A 89 11.17 1.75 2.96
CA VAL A 89 10.88 0.33 3.14
C VAL A 89 9.37 0.14 3.07
N GLY A 90 8.94 -0.68 2.13
CA GLY A 90 7.53 -1.02 1.94
C GLY A 90 7.12 -2.28 2.68
N CYS A 91 6.16 -3.00 2.08
CA CYS A 91 5.55 -4.17 2.71
C CYS A 91 6.51 -5.36 2.85
N ILE A 92 7.46 -5.55 1.92
CA ILE A 92 8.33 -6.73 1.83
C ILE A 92 9.71 -6.41 2.38
N VAL A 93 10.21 -7.23 3.30
CA VAL A 93 11.55 -7.09 3.90
C VAL A 93 12.43 -8.33 3.71
N ASP A 94 11.87 -9.42 3.17
CA ASP A 94 12.63 -10.62 2.81
C ASP A 94 11.82 -11.54 1.88
N SER A 95 12.51 -12.37 1.12
CA SER A 95 11.96 -13.47 0.33
C SER A 95 13.03 -14.53 0.10
N CYS A 96 12.74 -15.64 -0.57
CA CYS A 96 13.77 -16.67 -0.78
C CYS A 96 14.89 -16.24 -1.76
N GLY A 97 14.64 -15.26 -2.63
CA GLY A 97 15.60 -14.75 -3.62
C GLY A 97 15.96 -15.72 -4.77
N GLU A 98 15.52 -16.99 -4.72
CA GLU A 98 15.99 -18.04 -5.64
C GLU A 98 14.91 -18.69 -6.51
N CYS A 99 13.61 -18.58 -6.12
CA CYS A 99 12.50 -19.11 -6.93
C CYS A 99 12.28 -18.28 -8.20
N GLU A 100 11.48 -18.79 -9.13
CA GLU A 100 11.22 -18.13 -10.39
C GLU A 100 10.60 -16.73 -10.21
N TYR A 101 9.69 -16.58 -9.25
CA TYR A 101 9.03 -15.29 -8.98
C TYR A 101 10.00 -14.27 -8.39
N CYS A 102 10.84 -14.65 -7.42
CA CYS A 102 11.84 -13.73 -6.88
C CYS A 102 12.84 -13.27 -7.97
N LYS A 103 13.30 -14.19 -8.82
CA LYS A 103 14.20 -13.88 -9.95
C LYS A 103 13.53 -12.98 -11.00
N ALA A 104 12.20 -13.04 -11.11
CA ALA A 104 11.42 -12.19 -12.00
C ALA A 104 11.06 -10.82 -11.38
N GLY A 105 11.50 -10.53 -10.14
CA GLY A 105 11.14 -9.29 -9.41
C GLY A 105 9.69 -9.29 -8.93
N LEU A 106 9.15 -10.47 -8.66
CA LEU A 106 7.78 -10.70 -8.17
C LEU A 106 7.84 -11.32 -6.76
N GLU A 107 8.60 -10.70 -5.86
CA GLU A 107 8.86 -11.19 -4.50
C GLU A 107 7.56 -11.39 -3.70
N GLN A 108 6.49 -10.64 -4.01
CA GLN A 108 5.17 -10.80 -3.42
C GLN A 108 4.53 -12.18 -3.68
N PHE A 109 5.02 -12.90 -4.68
CA PHE A 109 4.57 -14.25 -5.05
C PHE A 109 5.64 -15.31 -4.76
N CYS A 110 6.60 -15.03 -3.88
CA CYS A 110 7.64 -16.00 -3.51
C CYS A 110 7.05 -17.34 -3.12
N GLU A 111 7.55 -18.44 -3.72
CA GLU A 111 7.05 -19.81 -3.45
C GLU A 111 7.24 -20.28 -2.00
N LYS A 112 8.25 -19.73 -1.32
CA LYS A 112 8.49 -19.98 0.11
C LYS A 112 7.77 -18.97 1.04
N GLY A 113 6.96 -18.10 0.46
CA GLY A 113 6.33 -16.97 1.13
C GLY A 113 7.26 -15.75 1.22
N MET A 114 6.71 -14.56 1.02
CA MET A 114 7.39 -13.30 1.33
C MET A 114 7.40 -13.07 2.83
N THR A 115 8.43 -12.40 3.33
CA THR A 115 8.44 -11.87 4.70
C THR A 115 7.96 -10.43 4.67
N VAL A 116 6.82 -10.17 5.29
CA VAL A 116 6.31 -8.80 5.43
C VAL A 116 6.95 -8.10 6.62
N VAL A 117 6.97 -6.77 6.58
CA VAL A 117 7.70 -5.92 7.51
C VAL A 117 7.25 -6.07 8.97
N PHE A 118 6.00 -6.52 9.22
CA PHE A 118 5.52 -6.90 10.55
C PHE A 118 4.64 -8.15 10.51
N GLY A 119 4.67 -8.95 11.58
CA GLY A 119 3.81 -10.11 11.76
C GLY A 119 4.25 -11.39 11.03
N SER A 120 5.35 -11.37 10.26
CA SER A 120 5.93 -12.58 9.65
C SER A 120 6.92 -13.25 10.60
N PRO A 121 7.17 -14.59 10.48
CA PRO A 121 8.25 -15.23 11.21
C PRO A 121 9.59 -14.52 10.99
N ASP A 122 10.27 -14.16 12.08
CA ASP A 122 11.61 -13.55 12.03
C ASP A 122 12.68 -14.62 12.05
N LYS A 123 13.39 -14.83 10.92
CA LYS A 123 14.46 -15.82 10.79
C LYS A 123 15.74 -15.48 11.56
N TYR A 124 15.88 -14.23 12.02
CA TYR A 124 17.09 -13.75 12.69
C TYR A 124 16.98 -13.78 14.22
N LEU A 125 15.88 -13.26 14.76
CA LEU A 125 15.67 -13.16 16.21
C LEU A 125 14.68 -14.20 16.75
N GLY A 126 13.99 -14.92 15.86
CA GLY A 126 12.82 -15.71 16.24
C GLY A 126 11.60 -14.84 16.53
N GLY A 127 10.47 -15.48 16.86
CA GLY A 127 9.22 -14.75 16.99
C GLY A 127 8.73 -14.21 15.64
N HIS A 128 8.44 -12.92 15.57
CA HIS A 128 7.93 -12.29 14.36
C HIS A 128 8.51 -10.88 14.15
N THR A 129 8.42 -10.40 12.90
CA THR A 129 8.89 -9.08 12.49
C THR A 129 8.06 -7.96 13.09
N TYR A 130 8.69 -6.82 13.34
CA TYR A 130 8.09 -5.59 13.86
C TYR A 130 8.21 -4.45 12.86
N GLY A 131 7.12 -3.71 12.67
CA GLY A 131 6.98 -2.67 11.66
C GLY A 131 7.56 -1.31 12.01
N GLY A 132 7.10 -0.33 11.26
CA GLY A 132 7.64 1.02 11.23
C GLY A 132 7.09 1.97 12.28
N PHE A 133 6.13 1.56 13.13
CA PHE A 133 5.76 2.38 14.28
C PHE A 133 6.82 2.24 15.37
N SER A 134 8.07 2.46 15.00
CA SER A 134 9.26 2.28 15.85
C SER A 134 10.38 3.25 15.42
N GLU A 135 11.34 3.47 16.30
CA GLU A 135 12.46 4.39 16.07
C GLU A 135 13.30 4.01 14.85
N SER A 136 13.50 2.72 14.63
CA SER A 136 14.42 2.26 13.59
C SER A 136 14.05 0.89 13.05
N ILE A 137 14.59 0.57 11.85
CA ILE A 137 14.47 -0.74 11.25
C ILE A 137 15.82 -1.18 10.67
N VAL A 138 16.08 -2.51 10.64
CA VAL A 138 17.24 -3.12 10.00
C VAL A 138 16.76 -4.06 8.91
N VAL A 139 17.14 -3.80 7.66
CA VAL A 139 16.66 -4.52 6.47
C VAL A 139 17.83 -4.78 5.52
N ASP A 140 17.82 -5.92 4.84
CA ASP A 140 18.77 -6.19 3.75
C ASP A 140 18.59 -5.16 2.62
N GLU A 141 19.70 -4.66 2.05
CA GLU A 141 19.69 -3.60 1.03
C GLU A 141 18.83 -3.93 -0.20
N HIS A 142 18.60 -5.23 -0.49
CA HIS A 142 17.75 -5.65 -1.59
C HIS A 142 16.31 -5.12 -1.44
N TYR A 143 15.82 -5.08 -0.21
CA TYR A 143 14.44 -4.65 0.12
C TYR A 143 14.34 -3.18 0.50
N VAL A 144 15.44 -2.43 0.43
CA VAL A 144 15.45 -1.00 0.68
C VAL A 144 15.39 -0.23 -0.64
N LEU A 145 14.48 0.72 -0.71
CA LEU A 145 14.22 1.57 -1.86
C LEU A 145 14.91 2.91 -1.69
N ARG A 146 15.38 3.48 -2.80
CA ARG A 146 15.87 4.84 -2.83
C ARG A 146 14.68 5.80 -2.95
N LEU A 147 14.57 6.77 -2.07
CA LEU A 147 13.60 7.85 -2.23
C LEU A 147 14.13 8.88 -3.23
N PRO A 148 13.39 9.17 -4.34
CA PRO A 148 13.75 10.26 -5.25
C PRO A 148 13.76 11.61 -4.51
N GLU A 149 14.79 12.43 -4.79
CA GLU A 149 15.06 13.68 -4.05
C GLU A 149 13.94 14.74 -4.15
N ASN A 150 13.15 14.69 -5.22
CA ASN A 150 12.04 15.61 -5.46
C ASN A 150 10.69 15.14 -4.89
N LEU A 151 10.65 14.00 -4.20
CA LEU A 151 9.49 13.58 -3.44
C LEU A 151 9.61 14.03 -1.99
N ASP A 152 8.59 14.71 -1.49
CA ASP A 152 8.49 15.01 -0.05
C ASP A 152 8.31 13.71 0.74
N PRO A 153 9.13 13.45 1.76
CA PRO A 153 9.14 12.17 2.48
C PRO A 153 7.80 11.82 3.16
N ALA A 154 7.14 12.79 3.77
CA ALA A 154 5.89 12.52 4.47
C ALA A 154 4.79 12.10 3.49
N THR A 155 4.65 12.84 2.37
CA THR A 155 3.60 12.57 1.37
C THR A 155 3.93 11.39 0.47
N ALA A 156 5.20 10.95 0.41
CA ALA A 156 5.64 9.76 -0.32
C ALA A 156 5.45 8.46 0.47
N ALA A 157 5.42 8.49 1.79
CA ALA A 157 5.30 7.28 2.62
C ALA A 157 4.12 6.38 2.20
N PRO A 158 2.89 6.88 1.99
CA PRO A 158 1.78 6.02 1.57
C PRO A 158 1.94 5.39 0.17
N LEU A 159 2.85 5.90 -0.67
CA LEU A 159 3.11 5.30 -1.98
C LEU A 159 3.69 3.88 -1.86
N LEU A 160 4.36 3.57 -0.75
CA LEU A 160 4.99 2.27 -0.49
C LEU A 160 3.99 1.13 -0.29
N CYS A 161 2.72 1.45 -0.06
CA CYS A 161 1.62 0.49 -0.04
C CYS A 161 0.55 0.87 -1.06
N ALA A 162 -0.15 2.00 -0.85
CA ALA A 162 -1.22 2.43 -1.74
C ALA A 162 -0.72 2.70 -3.18
N GLY A 163 0.46 3.30 -3.33
CA GLY A 163 1.05 3.60 -4.64
C GLY A 163 1.34 2.33 -5.42
N ILE A 164 2.11 1.41 -4.87
CA ILE A 164 2.48 0.16 -5.56
C ILE A 164 1.26 -0.73 -5.79
N THR A 165 0.33 -0.80 -4.84
CA THR A 165 -0.89 -1.62 -4.95
C THR A 165 -1.75 -1.22 -6.15
N VAL A 166 -1.79 0.06 -6.49
CA VAL A 166 -2.57 0.54 -7.65
C VAL A 166 -1.71 0.64 -8.92
N TYR A 167 -0.41 0.92 -8.79
CA TYR A 167 0.52 1.00 -9.93
C TYR A 167 0.71 -0.33 -10.62
N SER A 168 0.96 -1.40 -9.87
CA SER A 168 1.23 -2.73 -10.39
C SER A 168 0.12 -3.23 -11.33
N PRO A 169 -1.18 -3.25 -10.95
CA PRO A 169 -2.22 -3.66 -11.87
C PRO A 169 -2.41 -2.68 -13.03
N LEU A 170 -2.32 -1.37 -12.83
CA LEU A 170 -2.42 -0.41 -13.94
C LEU A 170 -1.34 -0.65 -14.99
N ARG A 171 -0.11 -0.93 -14.56
CA ARG A 171 1.00 -1.30 -15.44
C ARG A 171 0.78 -2.66 -16.11
N HIS A 172 0.37 -3.68 -15.35
CA HIS A 172 0.17 -5.05 -15.85
C HIS A 172 -0.90 -5.13 -16.94
N TRP A 173 -2.02 -4.43 -16.77
CA TRP A 173 -3.11 -4.35 -17.76
C TRP A 173 -2.93 -3.19 -18.75
N HIS A 174 -1.73 -2.60 -18.82
CA HIS A 174 -1.33 -1.61 -19.82
C HIS A 174 -2.19 -0.34 -19.84
N ALA A 175 -2.66 0.12 -18.67
CA ALA A 175 -3.38 1.38 -18.60
C ALA A 175 -2.59 2.52 -19.26
N GLY A 176 -3.23 3.24 -20.20
CA GLY A 176 -2.53 4.25 -20.98
C GLY A 176 -3.41 4.98 -21.99
N PRO A 177 -2.81 5.71 -22.95
CA PRO A 177 -3.54 6.48 -23.93
C PRO A 177 -4.55 5.63 -24.72
N GLY A 178 -5.78 6.14 -24.85
CA GLY A 178 -6.87 5.46 -25.56
C GLY A 178 -7.66 4.47 -24.71
N MET A 179 -7.21 4.17 -23.47
CA MET A 179 -7.95 3.35 -22.54
C MET A 179 -8.81 4.20 -21.58
N THR A 180 -9.96 3.65 -21.21
CA THR A 180 -10.80 4.19 -20.14
C THR A 180 -10.73 3.29 -18.92
N VAL A 181 -10.21 3.80 -17.83
CA VAL A 181 -10.04 3.10 -16.56
C VAL A 181 -11.10 3.56 -15.57
N GLY A 182 -11.91 2.61 -15.08
CA GLY A 182 -12.81 2.82 -13.96
C GLY A 182 -12.09 2.62 -12.63
N ILE A 183 -12.32 3.49 -11.65
CA ILE A 183 -11.80 3.33 -10.29
C ILE A 183 -12.99 3.26 -9.35
N ILE A 184 -13.14 2.13 -8.64
CA ILE A 184 -14.19 1.97 -7.64
C ILE A 184 -13.63 2.41 -6.29
N GLY A 185 -14.28 3.41 -5.70
CA GLY A 185 -13.90 3.98 -4.42
C GLY A 185 -12.93 5.15 -4.54
N MET A 186 -13.05 6.08 -3.61
CA MET A 186 -12.20 7.26 -3.49
C MET A 186 -11.77 7.42 -2.02
N GLY A 187 -10.87 6.55 -1.63
CA GLY A 187 -10.23 6.51 -0.33
C GLY A 187 -8.70 6.54 -0.48
N GLY A 188 -8.00 5.92 0.48
CA GLY A 188 -6.54 5.90 0.53
C GLY A 188 -5.85 5.31 -0.71
N LEU A 189 -6.43 4.28 -1.37
CA LEU A 189 -5.93 3.74 -2.63
C LEU A 189 -6.46 4.54 -3.83
N GLY A 190 -7.79 4.79 -3.85
CA GLY A 190 -8.45 5.37 -5.01
C GLY A 190 -7.92 6.75 -5.40
N HIS A 191 -7.58 7.62 -4.43
CA HIS A 191 -7.04 8.95 -4.76
C HIS A 191 -5.67 8.88 -5.44
N VAL A 192 -4.81 7.93 -5.05
CA VAL A 192 -3.51 7.69 -5.71
C VAL A 192 -3.72 7.03 -7.08
N ALA A 193 -4.69 6.09 -7.18
CA ALA A 193 -5.03 5.43 -8.45
C ALA A 193 -5.46 6.43 -9.52
N ILE A 194 -6.27 7.43 -9.16
CA ILE A 194 -6.69 8.51 -10.08
C ILE A 194 -5.46 9.24 -10.64
N LYS A 195 -4.55 9.68 -9.77
CA LYS A 195 -3.34 10.41 -10.16
C LYS A 195 -2.44 9.57 -11.07
N ILE A 196 -2.20 8.31 -10.70
CA ILE A 196 -1.33 7.39 -11.47
C ILE A 196 -1.94 7.05 -12.82
N ALA A 197 -3.21 6.61 -12.88
CA ALA A 197 -3.87 6.26 -14.13
C ALA A 197 -3.92 7.47 -15.10
N LYS A 198 -4.18 8.67 -14.56
CA LYS A 198 -4.16 9.89 -15.36
C LYS A 198 -2.77 10.21 -15.90
N ALA A 199 -1.73 10.06 -15.09
CA ALA A 199 -0.34 10.27 -15.51
C ALA A 199 0.14 9.22 -16.52
N MET A 200 -0.42 8.01 -16.50
CA MET A 200 -0.21 6.99 -17.53
C MET A 200 -0.91 7.33 -18.86
N GLY A 201 -1.78 8.36 -18.88
CA GLY A 201 -2.47 8.82 -20.09
C GLY A 201 -3.86 8.22 -20.31
N ALA A 202 -4.40 7.48 -19.35
CA ALA A 202 -5.75 6.93 -19.44
C ALA A 202 -6.83 8.01 -19.20
N SER A 203 -8.02 7.78 -19.76
CA SER A 203 -9.24 8.45 -19.31
C SER A 203 -9.73 7.78 -18.02
N VAL A 204 -10.03 8.56 -16.99
CA VAL A 204 -10.33 8.05 -15.65
C VAL A 204 -11.78 8.35 -15.27
N VAL A 205 -12.55 7.31 -14.95
CA VAL A 205 -13.91 7.40 -14.42
C VAL A 205 -13.94 6.88 -12.99
N VAL A 206 -14.38 7.70 -12.04
CA VAL A 206 -14.46 7.34 -10.62
C VAL A 206 -15.88 6.96 -10.25
N PHE A 207 -16.05 5.79 -9.65
CA PHE A 207 -17.31 5.32 -9.08
C PHE A 207 -17.33 5.54 -7.57
N THR A 208 -18.29 6.29 -7.08
CA THR A 208 -18.42 6.64 -5.65
C THR A 208 -19.87 6.54 -5.18
N THR A 209 -20.07 6.22 -3.92
CA THR A 209 -21.39 6.25 -3.27
C THR A 209 -21.83 7.64 -2.84
N SER A 210 -20.94 8.65 -2.92
CA SER A 210 -21.23 10.03 -2.50
C SER A 210 -20.62 11.04 -3.45
N LEU A 211 -21.48 11.90 -3.99
CA LEU A 211 -21.06 13.01 -4.85
C LEU A 211 -20.33 14.15 -4.09
N SER A 212 -20.30 14.14 -2.76
CA SER A 212 -19.50 15.09 -1.99
C SER A 212 -18.02 15.06 -2.35
N LYS A 213 -17.51 13.89 -2.78
CA LYS A 213 -16.13 13.69 -3.24
C LYS A 213 -15.90 14.00 -4.73
N ALA A 214 -16.96 14.32 -5.50
CA ALA A 214 -16.85 14.49 -6.95
C ALA A 214 -15.93 15.65 -7.36
N LYS A 215 -16.02 16.78 -6.64
CA LYS A 215 -15.14 17.95 -6.89
C LYS A 215 -13.67 17.59 -6.68
N ASP A 216 -13.41 16.80 -5.66
CA ASP A 216 -12.06 16.38 -5.29
C ASP A 216 -11.51 15.34 -6.28
N ALA A 217 -12.33 14.37 -6.74
CA ALA A 217 -11.96 13.43 -7.77
C ALA A 217 -11.55 14.15 -9.08
N LYS A 218 -12.29 15.16 -9.49
CA LYS A 218 -11.96 16.00 -10.66
C LYS A 218 -10.63 16.74 -10.46
N ARG A 219 -10.39 17.30 -9.27
CA ARG A 219 -9.11 17.96 -8.92
C ARG A 219 -7.93 17.01 -9.00
N LEU A 220 -8.12 15.74 -8.60
CA LEU A 220 -7.11 14.69 -8.63
C LEU A 220 -6.84 14.16 -10.04
N GLY A 221 -7.67 14.49 -11.03
CA GLY A 221 -7.47 14.14 -12.44
C GLY A 221 -8.53 13.22 -13.04
N ALA A 222 -9.62 12.91 -12.34
CA ALA A 222 -10.72 12.15 -12.91
C ALA A 222 -11.40 12.92 -14.06
N ASP A 223 -11.62 12.26 -15.19
CA ASP A 223 -12.35 12.82 -16.32
C ASP A 223 -13.85 12.79 -16.07
N ASP A 224 -14.33 11.80 -15.31
CA ASP A 224 -15.73 11.78 -14.86
C ASP A 224 -15.93 11.11 -13.50
N VAL A 225 -17.07 11.38 -12.87
CA VAL A 225 -17.46 10.84 -11.56
C VAL A 225 -18.90 10.37 -11.64
N VAL A 226 -19.10 9.11 -11.24
CA VAL A 226 -20.36 8.39 -11.36
C VAL A 226 -20.85 8.03 -9.97
N LEU A 227 -22.11 8.32 -9.69
CA LEU A 227 -22.78 7.83 -8.49
C LEU A 227 -23.08 6.33 -8.66
N SER A 228 -22.39 5.48 -7.92
CA SER A 228 -22.50 4.02 -8.06
C SER A 228 -23.86 3.45 -7.57
N THR A 229 -24.65 4.24 -6.87
CA THR A 229 -26.01 3.91 -6.47
C THR A 229 -27.07 4.29 -7.52
N ASP A 230 -26.66 4.89 -8.63
CA ASP A 230 -27.52 5.27 -9.76
C ASP A 230 -27.21 4.39 -10.99
N PRO A 231 -28.06 3.38 -11.28
CA PRO A 231 -27.84 2.46 -12.39
C PRO A 231 -27.80 3.14 -13.77
N GLU A 232 -28.55 4.24 -13.97
CA GLU A 232 -28.55 4.95 -15.24
C GLU A 232 -27.23 5.69 -15.46
N GLN A 233 -26.68 6.32 -14.42
CA GLN A 233 -25.36 6.94 -14.50
C GLN A 233 -24.30 5.89 -14.77
N MET A 234 -24.32 4.76 -14.07
CA MET A 234 -23.38 3.67 -14.29
C MET A 234 -23.44 3.19 -15.75
N HIS A 235 -24.63 2.91 -16.27
CA HIS A 235 -24.79 2.38 -17.63
C HIS A 235 -24.28 3.34 -18.72
N ARG A 236 -24.43 4.65 -18.53
CA ARG A 236 -23.89 5.68 -19.45
C ARG A 236 -22.36 5.63 -19.57
N HIS A 237 -21.67 5.10 -18.56
CA HIS A 237 -20.21 4.91 -18.53
C HIS A 237 -19.78 3.47 -18.82
N ALA A 238 -20.63 2.69 -19.49
CA ALA A 238 -20.26 1.39 -20.05
C ALA A 238 -19.12 1.54 -21.08
N ARG A 239 -18.41 0.41 -21.38
CA ARG A 239 -17.27 0.30 -22.31
C ARG A 239 -15.95 0.76 -21.69
N LEU A 240 -15.71 0.37 -20.44
CA LEU A 240 -14.41 0.52 -19.78
C LEU A 240 -13.45 -0.59 -20.24
N ASP A 241 -12.17 -0.24 -20.39
CA ASP A 241 -11.12 -1.21 -20.72
C ASP A 241 -10.65 -1.96 -19.48
N MET A 242 -10.57 -1.24 -18.36
CA MET A 242 -10.16 -1.79 -17.08
C MET A 242 -10.97 -1.14 -15.96
N ILE A 243 -11.22 -1.89 -14.90
CA ILE A 243 -11.75 -1.37 -13.64
C ILE A 243 -10.80 -1.79 -12.52
N LEU A 244 -10.36 -0.84 -11.71
CA LEU A 244 -9.60 -1.08 -10.49
C LEU A 244 -10.52 -0.94 -9.28
N ASP A 245 -10.70 -2.03 -8.56
CA ASP A 245 -11.56 -2.07 -7.38
C ASP A 245 -10.74 -1.91 -6.10
N THR A 246 -10.88 -0.74 -5.47
CA THR A 246 -10.15 -0.36 -4.26
C THR A 246 -10.98 -0.49 -2.98
N VAL A 247 -12.18 -1.05 -3.07
CA VAL A 247 -13.15 -1.08 -1.96
C VAL A 247 -13.11 -2.42 -1.24
N SER A 248 -12.90 -2.38 0.08
CA SER A 248 -12.97 -3.57 0.95
C SER A 248 -14.36 -3.83 1.53
N ALA A 249 -15.29 -2.86 1.44
CA ALA A 249 -16.67 -3.07 1.86
C ALA A 249 -17.44 -3.91 0.83
N ARG A 250 -18.44 -4.64 1.30
CA ARG A 250 -19.30 -5.46 0.44
C ARG A 250 -20.02 -4.59 -0.60
N HIS A 251 -19.92 -4.96 -1.87
CA HIS A 251 -20.63 -4.34 -3.00
C HIS A 251 -20.84 -5.37 -4.12
N ASP A 252 -21.68 -5.02 -5.10
CA ASP A 252 -21.98 -5.91 -6.24
C ASP A 252 -20.96 -5.69 -7.39
N VAL A 253 -19.96 -6.55 -7.47
CA VAL A 253 -18.98 -6.53 -8.57
C VAL A 253 -19.59 -6.84 -9.94
N ASN A 254 -20.74 -7.53 -10.00
CA ASN A 254 -21.41 -7.89 -11.27
C ASN A 254 -21.93 -6.65 -12.00
N ALA A 255 -22.39 -5.65 -11.24
CA ALA A 255 -22.79 -4.37 -11.82
C ALA A 255 -21.63 -3.70 -12.56
N TYR A 256 -20.42 -3.74 -11.99
CA TYR A 256 -19.21 -3.18 -12.63
C TYR A 256 -18.67 -4.04 -13.78
N LEU A 257 -18.72 -5.38 -13.64
CA LEU A 257 -18.35 -6.28 -14.74
C LEU A 257 -19.20 -6.02 -15.99
N SER A 258 -20.48 -5.62 -15.82
CA SER A 258 -21.35 -5.27 -16.95
C SER A 258 -20.85 -4.06 -17.76
N LEU A 259 -20.08 -3.16 -17.12
CA LEU A 259 -19.56 -1.93 -17.73
C LEU A 259 -18.30 -2.16 -18.59
N LEU A 260 -17.66 -3.32 -18.47
CA LEU A 260 -16.45 -3.64 -19.21
C LEU A 260 -16.74 -3.91 -20.68
N LYS A 261 -15.83 -3.51 -21.54
CA LYS A 261 -15.73 -3.94 -22.95
C LYS A 261 -15.47 -5.45 -23.06
N VAL A 262 -15.55 -5.97 -24.28
CA VAL A 262 -14.96 -7.28 -24.61
C VAL A 262 -13.47 -7.25 -24.27
N ASP A 263 -12.97 -8.33 -23.64
CA ASP A 263 -11.59 -8.45 -23.14
C ASP A 263 -11.22 -7.51 -21.98
N GLY A 264 -12.17 -6.74 -21.44
CA GLY A 264 -11.92 -5.88 -20.31
C GLY A 264 -11.66 -6.64 -19.01
N ALA A 265 -10.91 -6.02 -18.08
CA ALA A 265 -10.55 -6.62 -16.81
C ALA A 265 -11.09 -5.80 -15.62
N LEU A 266 -11.68 -6.46 -14.62
CA LEU A 266 -11.89 -5.92 -13.29
C LEU A 266 -10.85 -6.51 -12.36
N VAL A 267 -10.04 -5.64 -11.76
CA VAL A 267 -8.93 -6.04 -10.90
C VAL A 267 -9.17 -5.58 -9.46
N LEU A 268 -9.24 -6.56 -8.58
CA LEU A 268 -9.45 -6.36 -7.16
C LEU A 268 -8.12 -6.07 -6.46
N VAL A 269 -8.07 -4.98 -5.72
CA VAL A 269 -6.98 -4.62 -4.81
C VAL A 269 -7.49 -4.29 -3.39
N GLY A 270 -8.79 -4.04 -3.24
CA GLY A 270 -9.47 -4.06 -1.95
C GLY A 270 -9.57 -5.48 -1.41
N LEU A 271 -9.62 -5.65 -0.10
CA LEU A 271 -9.67 -6.97 0.57
C LEU A 271 -10.96 -7.10 1.38
N PRO A 272 -12.12 -7.42 0.74
CA PRO A 272 -13.35 -7.70 1.49
C PRO A 272 -13.21 -8.98 2.29
N ALA A 273 -13.81 -9.01 3.50
CA ALA A 273 -13.80 -10.19 4.36
C ALA A 273 -14.68 -11.33 3.82
N ASP A 274 -15.74 -10.98 3.11
CA ASP A 274 -16.71 -11.94 2.56
C ASP A 274 -16.31 -12.43 1.17
N GLN A 275 -16.84 -13.59 0.78
CA GLN A 275 -16.75 -14.10 -0.58
C GLN A 275 -17.45 -13.16 -1.57
N ILE A 276 -16.85 -12.98 -2.74
CA ILE A 276 -17.38 -12.17 -3.83
C ILE A 276 -18.12 -13.08 -4.82
N PRO A 277 -19.44 -13.03 -4.91
CA PRO A 277 -20.18 -13.81 -5.90
C PRO A 277 -20.03 -13.19 -7.30
N VAL A 278 -19.56 -13.98 -8.26
CA VAL A 278 -19.42 -13.58 -9.66
C VAL A 278 -20.32 -14.42 -10.55
N GLY A 279 -21.20 -13.78 -11.31
CA GLY A 279 -22.07 -14.45 -12.28
C GLY A 279 -21.30 -14.85 -13.54
N ALA A 280 -21.34 -16.13 -13.92
CA ALA A 280 -20.60 -16.66 -15.07
C ALA A 280 -20.90 -15.91 -16.38
N PHE A 281 -22.16 -15.54 -16.66
CA PHE A 281 -22.54 -14.79 -17.86
C PHE A 281 -21.93 -13.39 -17.94
N ASN A 282 -21.61 -12.77 -16.79
CA ASN A 282 -20.91 -11.48 -16.79
C ASN A 282 -19.48 -11.58 -17.32
N LEU A 283 -18.89 -12.77 -17.30
CA LEU A 283 -17.56 -13.05 -17.83
C LEU A 283 -17.62 -13.56 -19.27
N VAL A 284 -18.35 -14.66 -19.51
CA VAL A 284 -18.33 -15.34 -20.82
C VAL A 284 -18.93 -14.48 -21.94
N GLY A 285 -19.96 -13.66 -21.64
CA GLY A 285 -20.61 -12.80 -22.61
C GLY A 285 -19.73 -11.74 -23.27
N GLY A 286 -18.52 -11.48 -22.71
CA GLY A 286 -17.58 -10.51 -23.26
C GLY A 286 -16.12 -10.95 -23.12
N ARG A 287 -15.84 -12.23 -22.83
CA ARG A 287 -14.49 -12.74 -22.55
C ARG A 287 -13.75 -11.88 -21.53
N LYS A 288 -14.48 -11.44 -20.49
CA LYS A 288 -13.99 -10.53 -19.46
C LYS A 288 -13.19 -11.27 -18.41
N SER A 289 -12.25 -10.56 -17.78
CA SER A 289 -11.46 -11.08 -16.66
C SER A 289 -11.91 -10.47 -15.35
N PHE A 290 -12.05 -11.31 -14.31
CA PHE A 290 -12.09 -10.89 -12.92
C PHE A 290 -10.83 -11.41 -12.26
N SER A 291 -10.01 -10.51 -11.75
CA SER A 291 -8.64 -10.79 -11.33
C SER A 291 -8.30 -10.08 -10.04
N GLY A 292 -7.20 -10.46 -9.40
CA GLY A 292 -6.64 -9.76 -8.24
C GLY A 292 -5.21 -9.34 -8.50
N SER A 293 -4.75 -8.36 -7.71
CA SER A 293 -3.34 -7.94 -7.66
C SER A 293 -2.94 -7.70 -6.22
N ASN A 294 -1.72 -8.09 -5.87
CA ASN A 294 -1.18 -7.95 -4.52
C ASN A 294 0.10 -7.13 -4.56
N ILE A 295 0.06 -5.91 -4.00
CA ILE A 295 1.21 -4.99 -3.99
C ILE A 295 2.04 -5.09 -5.29
N GLY A 296 3.37 -5.06 -5.19
CA GLY A 296 4.33 -5.30 -6.29
C GLY A 296 5.68 -5.70 -5.71
N GLY A 297 6.56 -6.21 -6.56
CA GLY A 297 7.93 -6.55 -6.17
C GLY A 297 8.79 -5.31 -5.94
N ILE A 298 10.02 -5.53 -5.46
CA ILE A 298 10.92 -4.45 -5.06
C ILE A 298 11.30 -3.57 -6.26
N ALA A 299 11.66 -4.18 -7.38
CA ALA A 299 12.03 -3.44 -8.59
C ALA A 299 10.85 -2.60 -9.13
N GLU A 300 9.65 -3.17 -9.14
CA GLU A 300 8.44 -2.47 -9.57
C GLU A 300 8.06 -1.33 -8.60
N THR A 301 8.28 -1.52 -7.29
CA THR A 301 8.06 -0.47 -6.30
C THR A 301 9.03 0.70 -6.49
N GLN A 302 10.30 0.44 -6.83
CA GLN A 302 11.25 1.50 -7.19
C GLN A 302 10.83 2.21 -8.48
N GLU A 303 10.40 1.46 -9.51
CA GLU A 303 9.87 2.02 -10.76
C GLU A 303 8.68 2.95 -10.50
N MET A 304 7.76 2.54 -9.62
CA MET A 304 6.60 3.33 -9.20
C MET A 304 7.03 4.63 -8.50
N LEU A 305 8.00 4.60 -7.57
CA LEU A 305 8.52 5.80 -6.93
C LEU A 305 9.15 6.76 -7.94
N ASP A 306 9.95 6.22 -8.87
CA ASP A 306 10.58 7.01 -9.93
C ASP A 306 9.54 7.59 -10.91
N PHE A 307 8.46 6.84 -11.19
CA PHE A 307 7.31 7.33 -11.97
C PHE A 307 6.59 8.46 -11.24
N CYS A 308 6.28 8.28 -9.96
CA CYS A 308 5.64 9.30 -9.15
C CYS A 308 6.48 10.57 -9.05
N ALA A 309 7.80 10.44 -8.92
CA ALA A 309 8.73 11.55 -8.92
C ALA A 309 8.72 12.35 -10.24
N ARG A 310 8.72 11.65 -11.39
CA ARG A 310 8.66 12.30 -12.71
C ARG A 310 7.35 13.06 -12.95
N HIS A 311 6.25 12.60 -12.36
CA HIS A 311 4.92 13.18 -12.54
C HIS A 311 4.45 14.02 -11.35
N SER A 312 5.32 14.24 -10.34
CA SER A 312 4.99 14.98 -9.10
C SER A 312 3.76 14.42 -8.38
N ILE A 313 3.65 13.09 -8.34
CA ILE A 313 2.56 12.37 -7.67
C ILE A 313 2.97 12.03 -6.25
N THR A 314 2.17 12.47 -5.28
CA THR A 314 2.25 12.08 -3.87
C THR A 314 0.86 11.80 -3.33
N ALA A 315 0.78 11.18 -2.15
CA ALA A 315 -0.48 11.04 -1.44
C ALA A 315 -0.91 12.37 -0.81
N GLU A 316 -2.22 12.55 -0.64
CA GLU A 316 -2.75 13.62 0.22
C GLU A 316 -2.86 13.10 1.64
N ILE A 317 -2.23 13.79 2.58
CA ILE A 317 -2.03 13.30 3.93
C ILE A 317 -2.53 14.28 4.99
N GLU A 318 -2.86 13.71 6.14
CA GLU A 318 -2.91 14.38 7.43
C GLU A 318 -1.71 13.90 8.24
N LEU A 319 -0.80 14.81 8.58
CA LEU A 319 0.36 14.51 9.42
C LEU A 319 -0.08 14.50 10.89
N ILE A 320 0.28 13.45 11.61
CA ILE A 320 -0.08 13.26 13.02
C ILE A 320 1.15 12.93 13.86
N THR A 321 1.00 13.07 15.16
CA THR A 321 1.97 12.59 16.16
C THR A 321 1.69 11.14 16.55
N MET A 322 2.67 10.44 17.16
CA MET A 322 2.53 9.04 17.53
C MET A 322 1.42 8.79 18.56
N ASP A 323 1.20 9.70 19.48
CA ASP A 323 0.14 9.60 20.49
C ASP A 323 -1.28 9.72 19.91
N GLU A 324 -1.42 10.32 18.72
CA GLU A 324 -2.70 10.42 18.01
C GLU A 324 -3.06 9.14 17.21
N VAL A 325 -2.18 8.13 17.18
CA VAL A 325 -2.36 6.93 16.31
C VAL A 325 -3.64 6.15 16.60
N ASN A 326 -4.05 6.06 17.87
CA ASN A 326 -5.28 5.35 18.24
C ASN A 326 -6.53 6.10 17.76
N GLU A 327 -6.55 7.44 17.87
CA GLU A 327 -7.60 8.27 17.30
C GLU A 327 -7.63 8.19 15.78
N ALA A 328 -6.45 8.21 15.14
CA ALA A 328 -6.34 8.05 13.68
C ALA A 328 -6.92 6.71 13.21
N PHE A 329 -6.73 5.61 13.95
CA PHE A 329 -7.35 4.33 13.64
C PHE A 329 -8.88 4.37 13.73
N ASP A 330 -9.44 5.07 14.72
CA ASP A 330 -10.90 5.23 14.85
C ASP A 330 -11.48 6.11 13.74
N ARG A 331 -10.77 7.17 13.34
CA ARG A 331 -11.13 8.03 12.22
C ARG A 331 -11.02 7.28 10.89
N LEU A 332 -9.95 6.49 10.71
CA LEU A 332 -9.74 5.67 9.50
C LEU A 332 -10.89 4.69 9.29
N GLN A 333 -11.34 4.01 10.36
CA GLN A 333 -12.48 3.10 10.31
C GLN A 333 -13.79 3.79 9.87
N LYS A 334 -13.97 5.04 10.27
CA LYS A 334 -15.15 5.85 9.90
C LYS A 334 -15.03 6.48 8.50
N GLY A 335 -13.86 6.33 7.85
CA GLY A 335 -13.56 6.99 6.58
C GLY A 335 -13.41 8.52 6.71
N ASP A 336 -13.10 9.00 7.92
CA ASP A 336 -12.90 10.41 8.27
C ASP A 336 -11.42 10.77 8.14
N VAL A 337 -10.92 10.79 6.90
CA VAL A 337 -9.56 11.20 6.54
C VAL A 337 -9.47 11.61 5.08
N HIS A 338 -8.66 12.61 4.74
CA HIS A 338 -8.39 13.09 3.39
C HIS A 338 -6.88 13.02 3.03
N TYR A 339 -6.31 11.88 2.57
CA TYR A 339 -6.92 10.55 2.39
C TYR A 339 -6.13 9.52 3.19
N ARG A 340 -4.96 9.92 3.71
CA ARG A 340 -4.02 9.06 4.44
C ARG A 340 -3.52 9.77 5.69
N PHE A 341 -3.33 9.02 6.76
CA PHE A 341 -2.55 9.50 7.90
C PHE A 341 -1.09 9.12 7.71
N VAL A 342 -0.19 10.02 8.13
CA VAL A 342 1.24 9.75 8.23
C VAL A 342 1.72 10.23 9.60
N ILE A 343 2.47 9.38 10.28
CA ILE A 343 3.03 9.67 11.59
C ILE A 343 4.38 10.39 11.40
N ASP A 344 4.56 11.52 12.06
CA ASP A 344 5.88 12.12 12.30
C ASP A 344 6.56 11.34 13.44
N MET A 345 7.54 10.52 13.09
CA MET A 345 8.22 9.63 14.01
C MET A 345 9.13 10.36 15.01
N ALA A 346 9.42 11.64 14.81
CA ALA A 346 10.11 12.46 15.81
C ALA A 346 9.30 12.59 17.11
N SER A 347 7.98 12.44 17.01
CA SER A 347 7.07 12.45 18.17
C SER A 347 7.14 11.19 19.05
N LEU A 348 7.73 10.10 18.57
CA LEU A 348 7.90 8.87 19.35
C LEU A 348 8.91 9.04 20.49
N GLN A 349 9.83 10.01 20.40
CA GLN A 349 10.91 10.24 21.36
C GLN A 349 10.53 11.17 22.52
N ASN A 350 9.35 11.76 22.46
CA ASN A 350 8.80 12.66 23.48
C ASN A 350 7.68 11.92 24.26
#